data_8dacd66c3d586e1ee55aafd9e0f61466
#
_entry.id   8dacd66c3d586e1ee55aafd9e0f61466
#
_cell.length_a   1.000
_cell.length_b   1.000
_cell.length_c   1.000
_cell.angle_alpha   90.00
_cell.angle_beta   90.00
_cell.angle_gamma   90.00
#
_symmetry.space_group_name_H-M   'P 1'
#
loop_
_entity.id
_entity.type
_entity.pdbx_description
1 polymer ?
#
loop_
_entity_poly.entity_id
_entity_poly.type
_entity_poly.pdbx_seq_one_letter_code
_entity_poly.pdbx_strand_id
1 'polypeptide(L)'
;MQITKNDTVISLNLTEAFNRYVLSYTATTPLRCTLTYAEQGHERVEEFFLEAGEDMTFASYMDGYLRHMVADAALSMTARTITHEACEFTLHSFTVETVPVLAEKTFYFENERYRVGVELCWGGGLSYLEDKKCPVEGLVNILNNFDTGRLIQQSYYGTGDPPYVRGEFMGNSWVYNPVQGGDRGNHKSKLIDARVSENEVYVKCRPRDWGHDGGTTYSYMENWYRLDGDYLVVDNRFVDFSGWNHPKNGQEVPAFYTVSYLNNYYWYDGDQPWSDGELSVKSDLPFWPDDWPYCTFKPKAGNTETWSAFVDDGGYGLGLFTPNIGHTIAGRHMYDGSKDPHAASCNYIAPLKAVKLQCYKPVTYSYLITAGQLEEIRARFKARKDDITNTAWDNY
;
A
#
# COMPACT_ATOMS: atom_id res chain seq x y z
N MET A 1 32.60 6.37 -6.44
CA MET A 1 32.82 5.93 -7.85
C MET A 1 31.77 6.57 -8.75
N GLN A 2 32.04 6.64 -10.05
CA GLN A 2 31.08 7.16 -11.01
C GLN A 2 30.33 6.00 -11.67
N ILE A 3 28.99 6.03 -11.58
CA ILE A 3 28.10 5.05 -12.23
C ILE A 3 27.50 5.72 -13.46
N THR A 4 27.49 4.99 -14.58
CA THR A 4 26.96 5.46 -15.87
C THR A 4 25.77 4.63 -16.33
N LYS A 5 25.34 4.78 -17.57
CA LYS A 5 24.32 3.90 -18.20
C LYS A 5 24.81 2.46 -18.43
N ASN A 6 26.12 2.26 -18.44
CA ASN A 6 26.71 0.93 -18.53
C ASN A 6 26.80 0.30 -17.15
N ASP A 7 26.66 -1.00 -17.09
CA ASP A 7 26.75 -1.74 -15.85
C ASP A 7 28.14 -1.58 -15.21
N THR A 8 28.14 -1.13 -13.96
CA THR A 8 29.35 -1.06 -13.13
C THR A 8 29.28 -2.18 -12.10
N VAL A 9 30.28 -3.03 -12.07
CA VAL A 9 30.33 -4.19 -11.17
C VAL A 9 31.01 -3.80 -9.85
N ILE A 10 30.34 -4.13 -8.74
CA ILE A 10 30.83 -3.96 -7.37
C ILE A 10 30.91 -5.36 -6.76
N SER A 11 32.12 -5.84 -6.54
CA SER A 11 32.33 -7.18 -5.95
C SER A 11 32.13 -7.13 -4.45
N LEU A 12 31.35 -8.07 -3.92
CA LEU A 12 31.02 -8.22 -2.52
C LEU A 12 31.44 -9.65 -2.11
N ASN A 13 32.42 -9.78 -1.27
CA ASN A 13 32.89 -11.10 -0.82
C ASN A 13 32.24 -11.44 0.51
N LEU A 14 31.29 -12.35 0.50
CA LEU A 14 30.60 -12.84 1.67
C LEU A 14 30.68 -14.36 1.74
N THR A 15 30.90 -14.87 2.94
CA THR A 15 31.02 -16.32 3.22
C THR A 15 29.97 -16.82 4.20
N GLU A 16 29.08 -15.94 4.67
CA GLU A 16 28.08 -16.25 5.68
C GLU A 16 26.72 -16.53 5.02
N ALA A 17 25.97 -17.45 5.63
CA ALA A 17 24.58 -17.67 5.25
C ALA A 17 23.73 -16.49 5.71
N PHE A 18 22.82 -16.03 4.85
CA PHE A 18 21.95 -14.91 5.16
C PHE A 18 20.61 -14.97 4.40
N ASN A 19 19.62 -14.26 4.88
CA ASN A 19 18.33 -14.11 4.21
C ASN A 19 17.90 -12.65 4.09
N ARG A 20 18.72 -11.70 4.56
CA ARG A 20 18.48 -10.26 4.46
C ARG A 20 19.82 -9.53 4.28
N TYR A 21 19.82 -8.48 3.47
CA TYR A 21 20.97 -7.59 3.32
C TYR A 21 20.58 -6.14 3.54
N VAL A 22 21.55 -5.33 3.92
CA VAL A 22 21.42 -3.89 4.14
C VAL A 22 22.57 -3.17 3.47
N LEU A 23 22.22 -2.17 2.63
CA LEU A 23 23.18 -1.24 2.04
C LEU A 23 23.04 0.11 2.74
N SER A 24 24.18 0.73 3.07
CA SER A 24 24.28 2.15 3.39
C SER A 24 25.08 2.84 2.29
N TYR A 25 24.54 3.91 1.72
CA TYR A 25 25.10 4.52 0.52
C TYR A 25 24.75 6.00 0.37
N THR A 26 25.50 6.68 -0.49
CA THR A 26 25.18 8.01 -1.04
C THR A 26 25.11 7.91 -2.55
N ALA A 27 24.08 8.47 -3.17
CA ALA A 27 23.90 8.49 -4.63
C ALA A 27 23.32 9.84 -5.09
N THR A 28 23.91 10.46 -6.10
CA THR A 28 23.43 11.75 -6.62
C THR A 28 22.22 11.62 -7.53
N THR A 29 22.02 10.44 -8.13
CA THR A 29 20.84 10.12 -8.97
C THR A 29 20.35 8.71 -8.66
N PRO A 30 19.08 8.38 -8.93
CA PRO A 30 18.55 7.03 -8.72
C PRO A 30 19.28 5.98 -9.56
N LEU A 31 19.41 4.79 -9.02
CA LEU A 31 20.11 3.66 -9.65
C LEU A 31 19.18 2.45 -9.81
N ARG A 32 19.38 1.73 -10.90
CA ARG A 32 18.91 0.36 -11.07
C ARG A 32 20.06 -0.58 -10.79
N CYS A 33 19.86 -1.48 -9.86
CA CYS A 33 20.87 -2.42 -9.41
C CYS A 33 20.41 -3.86 -9.63
N THR A 34 21.37 -4.75 -9.79
CA THR A 34 21.14 -6.20 -9.72
C THR A 34 22.09 -6.80 -8.71
N LEU A 35 21.59 -7.72 -7.90
CA LEU A 35 22.38 -8.55 -7.02
C LEU A 35 22.44 -9.94 -7.62
N THR A 36 23.67 -10.44 -7.88
CA THR A 36 23.91 -11.78 -8.39
C THR A 36 24.57 -12.62 -7.31
N TYR A 37 24.02 -13.79 -7.04
CA TYR A 37 24.49 -14.72 -6.01
C TYR A 37 24.24 -16.17 -6.42
N ALA A 38 24.91 -17.12 -5.74
CA ALA A 38 24.67 -18.53 -5.95
C ALA A 38 23.71 -19.10 -4.88
N GLU A 39 22.74 -19.88 -5.32
CA GLU A 39 21.85 -20.66 -4.44
C GLU A 39 21.87 -22.11 -4.89
N GLN A 40 22.34 -23.03 -4.05
CA GLN A 40 22.41 -24.47 -4.35
C GLN A 40 23.08 -24.78 -5.70
N GLY A 41 24.12 -24.03 -6.05
CA GLY A 41 24.85 -24.19 -7.31
C GLY A 41 24.19 -23.52 -8.54
N HIS A 42 23.08 -22.80 -8.36
CA HIS A 42 22.41 -22.05 -9.41
C HIS A 42 22.63 -20.55 -9.22
N GLU A 43 22.94 -19.85 -10.30
CA GLU A 43 23.00 -18.40 -10.29
C GLU A 43 21.60 -17.81 -10.17
N ARG A 44 21.44 -16.84 -9.26
CA ARG A 44 20.25 -16.04 -9.06
C ARG A 44 20.58 -14.57 -9.28
N VAL A 45 19.63 -13.85 -9.86
CA VAL A 45 19.73 -12.42 -10.13
C VAL A 45 18.50 -11.72 -9.58
N GLU A 46 18.71 -10.78 -8.68
CA GLU A 46 17.64 -9.93 -8.14
C GLU A 46 17.81 -8.48 -8.56
N GLU A 47 16.74 -7.89 -9.09
CA GLU A 47 16.70 -6.48 -9.44
C GLU A 47 16.14 -5.64 -8.30
N PHE A 48 16.76 -4.52 -8.04
CA PHE A 48 16.30 -3.53 -7.09
C PHE A 48 16.67 -2.09 -7.52
N PHE A 49 16.04 -1.10 -6.87
CA PHE A 49 16.25 0.31 -7.16
C PHE A 49 16.74 1.03 -5.92
N LEU A 50 17.67 1.97 -6.10
CA LEU A 50 18.16 2.86 -5.07
C LEU A 50 17.70 4.29 -5.36
N GLU A 51 17.22 4.96 -4.35
CA GLU A 51 16.88 6.38 -4.41
C GLU A 51 18.14 7.24 -4.36
N ALA A 52 18.07 8.45 -4.90
CA ALA A 52 19.11 9.45 -4.70
C ALA A 52 19.03 10.00 -3.26
N GLY A 53 20.15 10.32 -2.68
CA GLY A 53 20.25 10.93 -1.36
C GLY A 53 21.62 10.70 -0.72
N GLU A 54 21.85 11.42 0.38
CA GLU A 54 23.02 11.26 1.24
C GLU A 54 22.67 10.30 2.39
N ASP A 55 23.60 9.45 2.78
CA ASP A 55 23.47 8.50 3.91
C ASP A 55 22.20 7.64 3.86
N MET A 56 21.83 7.21 2.67
CA MET A 56 20.63 6.39 2.43
C MET A 56 20.85 4.96 2.89
N THR A 57 19.74 4.32 3.28
CA THR A 57 19.72 2.89 3.64
C THR A 57 18.69 2.16 2.78
N PHE A 58 19.12 1.04 2.19
CA PHE A 58 18.23 0.09 1.52
C PHE A 58 18.41 -1.28 2.15
N ALA A 59 17.29 -1.90 2.55
CA ALA A 59 17.27 -3.25 3.09
C ALA A 59 16.33 -4.13 2.28
N SER A 60 16.68 -5.39 2.10
CA SER A 60 15.84 -6.35 1.39
C SER A 60 16.07 -7.78 1.90
N TYR A 61 14.98 -8.53 2.00
CA TYR A 61 15.06 -9.99 2.08
C TYR A 61 15.57 -10.57 0.76
N MET A 62 16.27 -11.71 0.86
CA MET A 62 16.69 -12.47 -0.31
C MET A 62 15.51 -13.29 -0.85
N ASP A 63 15.20 -13.14 -2.13
CA ASP A 63 14.18 -13.91 -2.88
C ASP A 63 12.95 -14.36 -2.07
N GLY A 64 12.40 -13.42 -1.33
CA GLY A 64 11.32 -13.69 -0.39
C GLY A 64 11.84 -14.14 0.99
N TYR A 65 11.25 -13.61 2.00
CA TYR A 65 11.57 -13.76 3.43
C TYR A 65 11.57 -15.20 3.96
N LEU A 66 11.33 -16.21 3.12
CA LEU A 66 11.23 -17.62 3.52
C LEU A 66 12.52 -18.43 3.29
N ARG A 67 13.58 -17.83 2.71
CA ARG A 67 14.78 -18.56 2.33
C ARG A 67 16.03 -18.03 3.03
N HIS A 68 16.85 -18.98 3.49
CA HIS A 68 18.21 -18.70 3.89
C HIS A 68 19.11 -18.90 2.67
N MET A 69 19.98 -17.92 2.41
CA MET A 69 20.93 -17.96 1.32
C MET A 69 22.32 -18.23 1.85
N VAL A 70 23.05 -19.04 1.14
CA VAL A 70 24.49 -19.22 1.38
C VAL A 70 25.21 -18.54 0.24
N ALA A 71 25.97 -17.51 0.57
CA ALA A 71 26.83 -16.87 -0.40
C ALA A 71 28.12 -17.71 -0.55
N ASP A 72 28.17 -18.56 -1.57
CA ASP A 72 29.42 -19.20 -1.98
C ASP A 72 30.28 -18.16 -2.71
N ALA A 73 31.15 -17.51 -1.97
CA ALA A 73 32.34 -16.77 -2.42
C ALA A 73 32.16 -15.65 -3.47
N ALA A 74 31.04 -15.50 -4.18
CA ALA A 74 30.91 -14.51 -5.24
C ALA A 74 29.51 -13.89 -5.26
N LEU A 75 29.26 -12.99 -4.30
CA LEU A 75 28.16 -12.05 -4.40
C LEU A 75 28.65 -10.84 -5.20
N SER A 76 27.97 -10.47 -6.26
CA SER A 76 28.27 -9.26 -7.02
C SER A 76 27.03 -8.38 -7.16
N MET A 77 27.23 -7.07 -7.05
CA MET A 77 26.22 -6.08 -7.37
C MET A 77 26.64 -5.37 -8.66
N THR A 78 25.71 -5.23 -9.61
CA THR A 78 25.87 -4.31 -10.72
C THR A 78 24.95 -3.11 -10.52
N ALA A 79 25.39 -1.94 -10.92
CA ALA A 79 24.62 -0.71 -10.84
C ALA A 79 24.72 0.09 -12.13
N ARG A 80 23.62 0.70 -12.55
CA ARG A 80 23.55 1.66 -13.67
C ARG A 80 22.57 2.78 -13.34
N THR A 81 22.79 3.96 -13.94
CA THR A 81 21.84 5.07 -13.80
C THR A 81 20.54 4.78 -14.55
N ILE A 82 19.43 5.20 -13.97
CA ILE A 82 18.11 5.15 -14.61
C ILE A 82 17.87 6.45 -15.39
N THR A 83 18.48 7.54 -14.95
CA THR A 83 18.42 8.86 -15.57
C THR A 83 19.46 9.00 -16.70
N HIS A 84 19.45 10.13 -17.38
CA HIS A 84 20.47 10.44 -18.41
C HIS A 84 21.80 10.93 -17.83
N GLU A 85 21.83 11.25 -16.54
CA GLU A 85 22.99 11.79 -15.85
C GLU A 85 23.84 10.67 -15.23
N ALA A 86 25.15 10.89 -15.17
CA ALA A 86 26.04 10.01 -14.42
C ALA A 86 25.79 10.19 -12.91
N CYS A 87 25.90 9.11 -12.16
CA CYS A 87 25.74 9.12 -10.71
C CYS A 87 27.09 9.09 -10.01
N GLU A 88 27.31 10.01 -9.09
CA GLU A 88 28.33 9.84 -8.07
C GLU A 88 27.79 8.93 -6.97
N PHE A 89 28.39 7.76 -6.83
CA PHE A 89 27.95 6.73 -5.91
C PHE A 89 29.04 6.38 -4.91
N THR A 90 28.68 6.32 -3.65
CA THR A 90 29.53 5.81 -2.57
C THR A 90 28.78 4.74 -1.81
N LEU A 91 29.30 3.52 -1.80
CA LEU A 91 28.83 2.46 -0.92
C LEU A 91 29.59 2.59 0.40
N HIS A 92 28.88 2.92 1.48
CA HIS A 92 29.45 3.05 2.82
C HIS A 92 29.60 1.69 3.49
N SER A 93 28.54 0.85 3.39
CA SER A 93 28.56 -0.52 3.89
C SER A 93 27.60 -1.42 3.11
N PHE A 94 27.95 -2.70 3.06
CA PHE A 94 27.05 -3.79 2.69
C PHE A 94 27.14 -4.82 3.81
N THR A 95 26.04 -5.06 4.51
CA THR A 95 25.95 -6.02 5.59
C THR A 95 24.89 -7.05 5.30
N VAL A 96 25.07 -8.24 5.81
CA VAL A 96 24.14 -9.35 5.68
C VAL A 96 23.68 -9.82 7.06
N GLU A 97 22.46 -10.28 7.12
CA GLU A 97 21.82 -10.71 8.35
C GLU A 97 21.08 -12.03 8.14
N THR A 98 21.08 -12.87 9.16
CA THR A 98 20.15 -13.98 9.28
C THR A 98 19.06 -13.58 10.26
N VAL A 99 17.88 -13.28 9.74
CA VAL A 99 16.72 -12.90 10.54
C VAL A 99 15.74 -14.06 10.64
N PRO A 100 14.90 -14.14 11.69
CA PRO A 100 13.87 -15.16 11.80
C PRO A 100 12.97 -15.19 10.56
N VAL A 101 12.73 -16.36 10.03
CA VAL A 101 11.76 -16.57 8.97
C VAL A 101 10.37 -16.37 9.55
N LEU A 102 9.59 -15.48 8.97
CA LEU A 102 8.20 -15.27 9.35
C LEU A 102 7.40 -16.47 8.86
N ALA A 103 7.05 -17.38 9.76
CA ALA A 103 6.38 -18.62 9.43
C ALA A 103 4.92 -18.43 9.02
N GLU A 104 4.29 -17.34 9.45
CA GLU A 104 2.90 -17.00 9.16
C GLU A 104 2.80 -16.06 7.97
N LYS A 105 1.77 -16.27 7.14
CA LYS A 105 1.49 -15.38 6.00
C LYS A 105 1.00 -14.03 6.43
N THR A 106 0.19 -13.99 7.51
CA THR A 106 -0.36 -12.80 8.11
C THR A 106 0.37 -12.53 9.41
N PHE A 107 0.96 -11.35 9.54
CA PHE A 107 1.52 -10.91 10.81
C PHE A 107 0.48 -10.15 11.61
N TYR A 108 0.26 -10.58 12.87
CA TYR A 108 -0.71 -9.96 13.77
C TYR A 108 -0.03 -9.13 14.84
N PHE A 109 -0.60 -7.96 15.12
CA PHE A 109 -0.28 -7.13 16.29
C PHE A 109 -1.57 -6.58 16.88
N GLU A 110 -1.56 -6.26 18.17
CA GLU A 110 -2.80 -5.94 18.86
C GLU A 110 -2.59 -5.01 20.06
N ASN A 111 -3.66 -4.32 20.43
CA ASN A 111 -3.79 -3.61 21.68
C ASN A 111 -5.07 -4.05 22.43
N GLU A 112 -5.53 -3.29 23.43
CA GLU A 112 -6.77 -3.61 24.16
C GLU A 112 -8.02 -3.49 23.29
N ARG A 113 -7.96 -2.72 22.20
CA ARG A 113 -9.10 -2.46 21.31
C ARG A 113 -9.08 -3.33 20.06
N TYR A 114 -7.99 -3.38 19.35
CA TYR A 114 -7.90 -4.01 18.04
C TYR A 114 -6.88 -5.14 18.00
N ARG A 115 -7.18 -6.13 17.17
CA ARG A 115 -6.20 -7.04 16.60
C ARG A 115 -6.15 -6.80 15.09
N VAL A 116 -4.97 -6.54 14.57
CA VAL A 116 -4.74 -6.17 13.16
C VAL A 116 -3.82 -7.19 12.51
N GLY A 117 -4.17 -7.60 11.29
CA GLY A 117 -3.37 -8.52 10.48
C GLY A 117 -2.85 -7.86 9.20
N VAL A 118 -1.54 -7.94 9.01
CA VAL A 118 -0.82 -7.47 7.82
C VAL A 118 -0.41 -8.69 7.00
N GLU A 119 -0.87 -8.77 5.76
CA GLU A 119 -0.59 -9.92 4.89
C GLU A 119 0.76 -9.75 4.18
N LEU A 120 1.83 -10.21 4.82
CA LEU A 120 3.19 -10.01 4.32
C LEU A 120 3.42 -10.63 2.94
N CYS A 121 2.80 -11.79 2.67
CA CYS A 121 2.88 -12.42 1.36
C CYS A 121 2.13 -11.66 0.26
N TRP A 122 1.27 -10.72 0.63
CA TRP A 122 0.52 -9.86 -0.29
C TRP A 122 0.98 -8.41 -0.13
N GLY A 123 2.29 -8.21 -0.21
CA GLY A 123 2.91 -6.89 -0.17
C GLY A 123 2.67 -6.08 1.10
N GLY A 124 2.17 -6.72 2.16
CA GLY A 124 1.86 -6.05 3.42
C GLY A 124 0.54 -5.28 3.44
N GLY A 125 -0.42 -5.60 2.57
CA GLY A 125 -1.76 -5.04 2.68
C GLY A 125 -2.47 -5.50 3.97
N LEU A 126 -3.40 -4.68 4.49
CA LEU A 126 -4.20 -5.06 5.65
C LEU A 126 -5.28 -6.06 5.22
N SER A 127 -5.28 -7.23 5.84
CA SER A 127 -6.21 -8.34 5.55
C SER A 127 -7.12 -8.69 6.71
N TYR A 128 -6.83 -8.16 7.91
CA TYR A 128 -7.57 -8.47 9.12
C TYR A 128 -7.63 -7.28 10.06
N LEU A 129 -8.84 -6.99 10.53
CA LEU A 129 -9.11 -6.06 11.62
C LEU A 129 -10.26 -6.61 12.45
N GLU A 130 -9.97 -6.95 13.70
CA GLU A 130 -10.92 -7.32 14.73
C GLU A 130 -11.05 -6.18 15.73
N ASP A 131 -12.27 -5.73 15.95
CA ASP A 131 -12.61 -4.89 17.11
C ASP A 131 -13.02 -5.80 18.26
N LYS A 132 -12.20 -5.91 19.30
CA LYS A 132 -12.46 -6.73 20.47
C LYS A 132 -13.69 -6.30 21.26
N LYS A 133 -14.24 -5.12 20.95
CA LYS A 133 -15.49 -4.57 21.53
C LYS A 133 -16.67 -4.63 20.54
N CYS A 134 -16.54 -5.35 19.43
CA CYS A 134 -17.60 -5.49 18.44
C CYS A 134 -18.86 -6.10 19.08
N PRO A 135 -20.03 -5.42 19.00
CA PRO A 135 -21.28 -5.94 19.55
C PRO A 135 -21.98 -6.96 18.63
N VAL A 136 -21.49 -7.13 17.41
CA VAL A 136 -22.13 -7.94 16.38
C VAL A 136 -21.64 -9.37 16.46
N GLU A 137 -22.52 -10.28 16.83
CA GLU A 137 -22.19 -11.71 16.92
C GLU A 137 -21.71 -12.25 15.56
N GLY A 138 -20.57 -12.94 15.58
CA GLY A 138 -19.97 -13.58 14.41
C GLY A 138 -19.25 -12.63 13.44
N LEU A 139 -19.21 -11.34 13.71
CA LEU A 139 -18.36 -10.40 12.98
C LEU A 139 -16.99 -10.29 13.66
N VAL A 140 -16.04 -11.08 13.21
CA VAL A 140 -14.69 -11.12 13.78
C VAL A 140 -13.74 -10.27 12.95
N ASN A 141 -13.52 -10.62 11.67
CA ASN A 141 -12.76 -9.78 10.77
C ASN A 141 -13.70 -8.85 10.00
N ILE A 142 -13.56 -7.55 10.19
CA ILE A 142 -14.40 -6.54 9.53
C ILE A 142 -13.95 -6.28 8.09
N LEU A 143 -12.69 -6.64 7.74
CA LEU A 143 -12.14 -6.44 6.41
C LEU A 143 -12.49 -7.59 5.47
N ASN A 144 -12.55 -7.29 4.18
CA ASN A 144 -12.55 -8.32 3.15
C ASN A 144 -11.10 -8.66 2.74
N ASN A 145 -10.83 -9.94 2.48
CA ASN A 145 -9.53 -10.44 2.05
C ASN A 145 -9.68 -11.61 1.04
N PHE A 146 -10.69 -11.52 0.18
CA PHE A 146 -11.00 -12.54 -0.81
C PHE A 146 -9.83 -12.79 -1.79
N ASP A 147 -9.19 -11.74 -2.26
CA ASP A 147 -8.09 -11.79 -3.22
C ASP A 147 -7.06 -10.66 -2.98
N THR A 148 -5.98 -10.64 -3.75
CA THR A 148 -4.91 -9.63 -3.65
C THR A 148 -5.37 -8.19 -3.93
N GLY A 149 -6.51 -8.01 -4.60
CA GLY A 149 -7.09 -6.71 -4.90
C GLY A 149 -7.98 -6.17 -3.80
N ARG A 150 -8.49 -7.04 -2.90
CA ARG A 150 -9.50 -6.69 -1.89
C ARG A 150 -8.93 -6.60 -0.47
N LEU A 151 -7.90 -5.80 -0.32
CA LEU A 151 -7.25 -5.47 0.95
C LEU A 151 -7.42 -3.97 1.22
N ILE A 152 -7.13 -3.51 2.44
CA ILE A 152 -6.81 -2.09 2.59
C ILE A 152 -5.36 -1.91 2.16
N GLN A 153 -5.15 -1.14 1.09
CA GLN A 153 -3.87 -1.13 0.39
C GLN A 153 -3.66 0.13 -0.44
N GLN A 154 -2.42 0.37 -0.81
CA GLN A 154 -2.06 1.39 -1.78
C GLN A 154 -2.40 0.94 -3.21
N SER A 155 -2.93 1.85 -4.03
CA SER A 155 -3.20 1.63 -5.44
C SER A 155 -3.05 2.94 -6.20
N TYR A 156 -2.27 2.92 -7.29
CA TYR A 156 -1.97 4.13 -8.07
C TYR A 156 -2.23 3.92 -9.54
N TYR A 157 -2.51 5.03 -10.26
CA TYR A 157 -2.80 5.05 -11.68
C TYR A 157 -1.84 5.98 -12.41
N GLY A 158 -1.03 5.40 -13.27
CA GLY A 158 -0.01 6.09 -14.05
C GLY A 158 -0.38 6.27 -15.52
N THR A 159 0.64 6.22 -16.37
CA THR A 159 0.48 6.40 -17.82
C THR A 159 -0.11 5.16 -18.49
N GLY A 160 -0.80 5.41 -19.61
CA GLY A 160 -1.13 4.37 -20.57
C GLY A 160 -0.38 4.54 -21.90
N ASP A 161 0.57 5.47 -21.97
CA ASP A 161 1.26 5.81 -23.21
C ASP A 161 2.68 5.20 -23.28
N PRO A 162 3.20 4.97 -24.49
CA PRO A 162 4.56 4.47 -24.66
C PRO A 162 5.61 5.29 -23.89
N PRO A 163 6.65 4.66 -23.35
CA PRO A 163 7.05 3.25 -23.60
C PRO A 163 6.31 2.20 -22.76
N TYR A 164 5.34 2.58 -21.91
CA TYR A 164 4.49 1.62 -21.22
C TYR A 164 3.61 0.87 -22.20
N VAL A 165 3.54 -0.44 -22.06
CA VAL A 165 2.61 -1.30 -22.80
C VAL A 165 1.39 -1.52 -21.92
N ARG A 166 0.22 -1.12 -22.41
CA ARG A 166 -1.03 -1.26 -21.64
C ARG A 166 -1.35 -2.71 -21.32
N GLY A 167 -1.79 -2.91 -20.09
CA GLY A 167 -2.40 -4.16 -19.66
C GLY A 167 -3.87 -4.27 -20.07
N GLU A 168 -4.57 -5.20 -19.47
CA GLU A 168 -6.00 -5.42 -19.67
C GLU A 168 -6.73 -5.62 -18.34
N PHE A 169 -7.90 -5.02 -18.19
CA PHE A 169 -8.81 -5.29 -17.08
C PHE A 169 -10.26 -5.26 -17.55
N MET A 170 -11.02 -6.33 -17.29
CA MET A 170 -12.43 -6.49 -17.67
C MET A 170 -12.69 -6.23 -19.16
N GLY A 171 -11.80 -6.71 -20.06
CA GLY A 171 -11.88 -6.50 -21.50
C GLY A 171 -11.50 -5.10 -21.99
N ASN A 172 -11.05 -4.23 -21.10
CA ASN A 172 -10.60 -2.88 -21.44
C ASN A 172 -9.09 -2.77 -21.34
N SER A 173 -8.52 -1.93 -22.21
CA SER A 173 -7.11 -1.55 -22.13
C SER A 173 -6.83 -0.81 -20.80
N TRP A 174 -5.82 -1.25 -20.05
CA TRP A 174 -5.56 -0.74 -18.70
C TRP A 174 -4.23 0.01 -18.61
N VAL A 175 -4.21 1.08 -17.79
CA VAL A 175 -3.03 1.91 -17.55
C VAL A 175 -2.08 1.23 -16.57
N TYR A 176 -0.86 1.74 -16.42
CA TYR A 176 0.05 1.37 -15.34
C TYR A 176 -0.62 1.56 -13.99
N ASN A 177 -0.78 0.47 -13.27
CA ASN A 177 -1.54 0.46 -12.03
C ASN A 177 -0.85 -0.41 -10.97
N PRO A 178 0.17 0.14 -10.29
CA PRO A 178 0.78 -0.53 -9.14
C PRO A 178 -0.25 -0.76 -8.04
N VAL A 179 -0.42 -2.02 -7.62
CA VAL A 179 -1.30 -2.44 -6.52
C VAL A 179 -0.49 -3.24 -5.50
N GLN A 180 -0.62 -2.86 -4.24
CA GLN A 180 0.22 -3.38 -3.16
C GLN A 180 0.08 -4.89 -2.97
N GLY A 181 -1.14 -5.42 -2.92
CA GLY A 181 -1.38 -6.84 -2.64
C GLY A 181 -0.98 -7.76 -3.78
N GLY A 182 -1.17 -7.32 -5.01
CA GLY A 182 -0.89 -8.13 -6.18
C GLY A 182 -1.65 -7.67 -7.42
N ASP A 183 -1.77 -8.55 -8.43
CA ASP A 183 -2.48 -8.30 -9.67
C ASP A 183 -3.84 -9.01 -9.74
N ARG A 184 -4.60 -8.75 -10.81
CA ARG A 184 -5.91 -9.35 -11.08
C ARG A 184 -5.89 -10.88 -11.19
N GLY A 185 -4.73 -11.47 -11.49
CA GLY A 185 -4.51 -12.91 -11.56
C GLY A 185 -4.12 -13.54 -10.22
N ASN A 186 -4.19 -12.78 -9.12
CA ASN A 186 -3.75 -13.20 -7.79
C ASN A 186 -2.24 -13.50 -7.66
N HIS A 187 -1.41 -12.96 -8.56
CA HIS A 187 0.03 -13.00 -8.37
C HIS A 187 0.41 -11.99 -7.29
N LYS A 188 1.04 -12.47 -6.26
CA LYS A 188 1.39 -11.70 -5.07
C LYS A 188 2.52 -10.71 -5.34
N SER A 189 2.45 -9.54 -4.72
CA SER A 189 3.54 -8.57 -4.71
C SER A 189 4.74 -9.10 -3.92
N LYS A 190 5.95 -8.65 -4.30
CA LYS A 190 7.18 -9.10 -3.64
C LYS A 190 7.39 -8.32 -2.35
N LEU A 191 7.50 -9.02 -1.22
CA LEU A 191 8.00 -8.42 0.02
C LEU A 191 9.49 -8.05 -0.16
N ILE A 192 9.84 -6.80 0.13
CA ILE A 192 11.22 -6.32 0.11
C ILE A 192 11.79 -6.30 1.51
N ASP A 193 11.11 -5.63 2.45
CA ASP A 193 11.54 -5.56 3.85
C ASP A 193 10.32 -5.50 4.78
N ALA A 194 10.48 -5.97 6.00
CA ALA A 194 9.50 -5.79 7.05
C ALA A 194 10.20 -5.66 8.40
N ARG A 195 9.68 -4.77 9.23
CA ARG A 195 10.12 -4.60 10.62
C ARG A 195 8.90 -4.58 11.52
N VAL A 196 9.02 -5.30 12.60
CA VAL A 196 7.90 -5.51 13.52
C VAL A 196 8.33 -5.09 14.91
N SER A 197 7.52 -4.27 15.56
CA SER A 197 7.62 -3.93 16.98
C SER A 197 6.29 -4.22 17.67
N GLU A 198 6.21 -4.00 18.95
CA GLU A 198 5.00 -4.27 19.74
C GLU A 198 3.77 -3.53 19.23
N ASN A 199 3.94 -2.27 18.77
CA ASN A 199 2.84 -1.38 18.40
C ASN A 199 2.88 -0.90 16.96
N GLU A 200 3.89 -1.31 16.17
CA GLU A 200 4.07 -0.85 14.80
C GLU A 200 4.60 -1.97 13.90
N VAL A 201 4.05 -2.02 12.70
CA VAL A 201 4.55 -2.87 11.62
C VAL A 201 4.92 -1.98 10.44
N TYR A 202 6.18 -2.05 10.01
CA TYR A 202 6.65 -1.48 8.77
C TYR A 202 6.76 -2.56 7.71
N VAL A 203 6.30 -2.27 6.49
CA VAL A 203 6.45 -3.14 5.33
C VAL A 203 6.89 -2.33 4.12
N LYS A 204 7.81 -2.88 3.36
CA LYS A 204 8.19 -2.42 2.02
C LYS A 204 7.94 -3.53 1.01
N CYS A 205 7.24 -3.24 -0.07
CA CYS A 205 7.03 -4.19 -1.15
C CYS A 205 7.35 -3.60 -2.52
N ARG A 206 7.58 -4.49 -3.48
CA ARG A 206 7.55 -4.19 -4.91
C ARG A 206 6.21 -4.65 -5.45
N PRO A 207 5.27 -3.74 -5.77
CA PRO A 207 3.92 -4.08 -6.17
C PRO A 207 3.84 -4.75 -7.53
N ARG A 208 2.67 -5.33 -7.82
CA ARG A 208 2.32 -5.83 -9.16
C ARG A 208 1.60 -4.76 -9.95
N ASP A 209 1.67 -4.88 -11.27
CA ASP A 209 0.86 -4.08 -12.19
C ASP A 209 -0.48 -4.77 -12.40
N TRP A 210 -1.57 -4.15 -11.96
CA TRP A 210 -2.91 -4.75 -11.96
C TRP A 210 -3.35 -5.31 -13.32
N GLY A 211 -3.04 -4.60 -14.37
CA GLY A 211 -3.43 -4.99 -15.74
C GLY A 211 -2.56 -6.07 -16.38
N HIS A 212 -1.47 -6.48 -15.74
CA HIS A 212 -0.49 -7.43 -16.27
C HIS A 212 -0.34 -8.65 -15.38
N ASP A 213 -0.77 -9.81 -15.86
CA ASP A 213 -0.64 -11.07 -15.12
C ASP A 213 0.84 -11.38 -14.80
N GLY A 214 1.19 -11.36 -13.53
CA GLY A 214 2.55 -11.56 -13.03
C GLY A 214 3.51 -10.39 -13.27
N GLY A 215 3.06 -9.29 -13.85
CA GLY A 215 3.88 -8.10 -14.13
C GLY A 215 4.36 -7.40 -12.87
N THR A 216 5.68 -7.25 -12.69
CA THR A 216 6.27 -6.51 -11.58
C THR A 216 6.48 -5.05 -11.97
N THR A 217 6.13 -4.12 -11.10
CA THR A 217 6.32 -2.69 -11.36
C THR A 217 7.75 -2.22 -11.11
N TYR A 218 8.04 -1.01 -11.57
CA TYR A 218 9.30 -0.29 -11.28
C TYR A 218 9.10 0.67 -10.08
N SER A 219 8.48 0.18 -9.01
CA SER A 219 8.12 1.04 -7.88
C SER A 219 8.25 0.31 -6.56
N TYR A 220 8.29 1.07 -5.47
CA TYR A 220 8.15 0.57 -4.11
C TYR A 220 6.95 1.22 -3.43
N MET A 221 6.29 0.43 -2.58
CA MET A 221 5.32 0.87 -1.60
C MET A 221 5.83 0.56 -0.21
N GLU A 222 5.71 1.53 0.68
CA GLU A 222 6.07 1.40 2.09
C GLU A 222 4.86 1.78 2.94
N ASN A 223 4.63 1.02 4.00
CA ASN A 223 3.53 1.23 4.93
C ASN A 223 4.05 1.12 6.37
N TRP A 224 3.58 2.03 7.22
CA TRP A 224 3.73 1.97 8.67
C TRP A 224 2.33 1.86 9.26
N TYR A 225 2.06 0.74 9.93
CA TYR A 225 0.81 0.44 10.61
C TYR A 225 1.02 0.56 12.10
N ARG A 226 0.32 1.47 12.76
CA ARG A 226 0.48 1.74 14.18
C ARG A 226 -0.87 1.76 14.90
N LEU A 227 -0.96 1.02 16.01
CA LEU A 227 -2.12 1.10 16.91
C LEU A 227 -1.90 2.20 17.94
N ASP A 228 -2.86 3.11 18.03
CA ASP A 228 -2.87 4.24 18.95
C ASP A 228 -4.27 4.37 19.58
N GLY A 229 -4.46 3.74 20.74
CA GLY A 229 -5.77 3.68 21.40
C GLY A 229 -6.86 3.06 20.53
N ASP A 230 -7.89 3.84 20.25
CA ASP A 230 -9.03 3.45 19.43
C ASP A 230 -8.80 3.67 17.92
N TYR A 231 -7.55 3.83 17.48
CA TYR A 231 -7.22 4.09 16.08
C TYR A 231 -6.16 3.12 15.55
N LEU A 232 -6.32 2.76 14.29
CA LEU A 232 -5.23 2.30 13.45
C LEU A 232 -4.78 3.49 12.59
N VAL A 233 -3.55 3.92 12.80
CA VAL A 233 -2.90 4.99 12.04
C VAL A 233 -2.04 4.34 10.97
N VAL A 234 -2.19 4.79 9.74
CA VAL A 234 -1.42 4.24 8.61
C VAL A 234 -0.74 5.37 7.86
N ASP A 235 0.58 5.27 7.76
CA ASP A 235 1.40 6.13 6.93
C ASP A 235 1.87 5.36 5.70
N ASN A 236 1.84 6.02 4.55
CA ASN A 236 2.14 5.41 3.26
C ASN A 236 3.18 6.21 2.51
N ARG A 237 4.02 5.51 1.73
CA ARG A 237 4.98 6.10 0.84
C ARG A 237 5.06 5.28 -0.45
N PHE A 238 5.01 5.95 -1.58
CA PHE A 238 5.16 5.36 -2.90
C PHE A 238 6.26 6.06 -3.66
N VAL A 239 7.13 5.30 -4.33
CA VAL A 239 8.17 5.84 -5.23
C VAL A 239 8.17 5.04 -6.52
N ASP A 240 8.08 5.74 -7.65
CA ASP A 240 8.20 5.15 -8.98
C ASP A 240 9.57 5.37 -9.59
N PHE A 241 10.12 4.33 -10.21
CA PHE A 241 11.43 4.32 -10.87
C PHE A 241 11.33 4.04 -12.37
N SER A 242 10.13 4.05 -12.95
CA SER A 242 9.92 3.73 -14.35
C SER A 242 10.58 4.72 -15.32
N GLY A 243 10.73 5.97 -14.90
CA GLY A 243 11.18 7.07 -15.77
C GLY A 243 10.09 7.55 -16.75
N TRP A 244 8.85 7.08 -16.60
CA TRP A 244 7.75 7.43 -17.49
C TRP A 244 7.10 8.77 -17.12
N ASN A 245 6.47 9.43 -18.09
CA ASN A 245 5.69 10.64 -17.84
C ASN A 245 4.25 10.26 -17.49
N HIS A 246 3.93 10.24 -16.21
CA HIS A 246 2.57 9.95 -15.75
C HIS A 246 1.68 11.20 -15.84
N PRO A 247 0.43 11.07 -16.30
CA PRO A 247 -0.56 12.14 -16.20
C PRO A 247 -0.98 12.35 -14.74
N LYS A 248 -1.64 13.47 -14.46
CA LYS A 248 -2.32 13.70 -13.19
C LYS A 248 -3.61 12.89 -13.15
N ASN A 249 -3.65 11.87 -12.28
CA ASN A 249 -4.79 10.97 -12.11
C ASN A 249 -5.30 10.99 -10.67
N GLY A 250 -6.56 10.56 -10.47
CA GLY A 250 -7.07 10.23 -9.14
C GLY A 250 -6.35 8.97 -8.62
N GLN A 251 -5.69 9.10 -7.48
CA GLN A 251 -5.02 7.99 -6.79
C GLN A 251 -5.89 7.52 -5.65
N GLU A 252 -6.00 6.20 -5.45
CA GLU A 252 -6.71 5.61 -4.32
C GLU A 252 -5.87 5.73 -3.04
N VAL A 253 -6.38 6.46 -2.07
CA VAL A 253 -5.62 6.85 -0.86
C VAL A 253 -6.39 6.60 0.45
N PRO A 254 -6.60 5.28 0.80
CA PRO A 254 -6.27 4.03 0.12
C PRO A 254 -7.44 3.41 -0.68
N ALA A 255 -7.21 2.26 -1.34
CA ALA A 255 -8.26 1.27 -1.62
C ALA A 255 -8.66 0.60 -0.30
N PHE A 256 -9.96 0.50 -0.02
CA PHE A 256 -10.47 0.08 1.29
C PHE A 256 -11.65 -0.87 1.13
N TYR A 257 -11.52 -2.09 1.64
CA TYR A 257 -12.51 -3.13 1.49
C TYR A 257 -12.98 -3.68 2.84
N THR A 258 -14.31 -3.78 3.02
CA THR A 258 -14.94 -4.39 4.19
C THR A 258 -15.86 -5.55 3.78
N VAL A 259 -16.26 -6.35 4.75
CA VAL A 259 -17.29 -7.39 4.54
C VAL A 259 -18.61 -6.78 4.08
N SER A 260 -19.37 -7.51 3.28
CA SER A 260 -20.64 -7.03 2.70
C SER A 260 -21.76 -6.91 3.72
N TYR A 261 -21.60 -7.42 4.94
CA TYR A 261 -22.54 -7.29 6.04
C TYR A 261 -22.86 -5.82 6.40
N LEU A 262 -21.88 -4.93 6.29
CA LEU A 262 -22.04 -3.50 6.57
C LEU A 262 -22.71 -2.83 5.37
N ASN A 263 -24.01 -2.57 5.44
CA ASN A 263 -24.83 -2.24 4.28
C ASN A 263 -25.12 -0.74 4.08
N ASN A 264 -24.84 0.12 5.06
CA ASN A 264 -25.14 1.54 5.02
C ASN A 264 -23.86 2.37 4.93
N TYR A 265 -23.75 3.13 3.84
CA TYR A 265 -22.63 4.06 3.63
C TYR A 265 -22.97 5.44 4.15
N TYR A 266 -22.19 5.98 5.08
CA TYR A 266 -22.34 7.30 5.67
C TYR A 266 -21.18 8.22 5.31
N TRP A 267 -21.51 9.51 5.08
CA TRP A 267 -20.54 10.59 4.87
C TRP A 267 -21.13 11.93 5.31
N TYR A 268 -20.30 12.96 5.45
CA TYR A 268 -20.76 14.31 5.70
C TYR A 268 -20.82 15.11 4.40
N ASP A 269 -21.99 15.66 4.05
CA ASP A 269 -22.22 16.48 2.85
C ASP A 269 -22.68 17.91 3.19
N GLY A 270 -22.44 18.34 4.44
CA GLY A 270 -22.78 19.68 4.88
C GLY A 270 -21.71 20.71 4.50
N ASP A 271 -21.99 21.98 4.81
CA ASP A 271 -21.14 23.15 4.60
C ASP A 271 -20.45 23.64 5.88
N GLN A 272 -20.73 23.00 7.02
CA GLN A 272 -20.13 23.29 8.32
C GLN A 272 -19.44 22.05 8.89
N PRO A 273 -18.25 21.70 8.38
CA PRO A 273 -17.55 20.50 8.80
C PRO A 273 -17.29 20.52 10.31
N TRP A 274 -17.39 19.33 10.92
CA TRP A 274 -17.12 19.08 12.34
C TRP A 274 -18.08 19.80 13.32
N SER A 275 -19.24 20.24 12.83
CA SER A 275 -20.28 20.92 13.60
C SER A 275 -21.34 19.98 14.18
N ASP A 276 -21.18 18.66 13.98
CA ASP A 276 -22.15 17.61 14.31
C ASP A 276 -23.49 17.74 13.54
N GLY A 277 -23.44 18.38 12.36
CA GLY A 277 -24.56 18.44 11.43
C GLY A 277 -24.99 17.05 10.93
N GLU A 278 -26.17 16.97 10.33
CA GLU A 278 -26.75 15.73 9.82
C GLU A 278 -25.83 15.03 8.82
N LEU A 279 -25.67 13.70 8.96
CA LEU A 279 -24.94 12.86 8.03
C LEU A 279 -25.83 12.41 6.87
N SER A 280 -25.26 12.36 5.70
CA SER A 280 -25.89 11.70 4.56
C SER A 280 -25.67 10.19 4.64
N VAL A 281 -26.68 9.43 4.19
CA VAL A 281 -26.62 7.97 4.15
C VAL A 281 -27.14 7.44 2.83
N LYS A 282 -26.52 6.37 2.38
CA LYS A 282 -27.02 5.58 1.25
C LYS A 282 -26.88 4.09 1.57
N SER A 283 -28.02 3.43 1.70
CA SER A 283 -28.08 1.99 1.92
C SER A 283 -27.93 1.26 0.59
N ASP A 284 -27.34 0.06 0.64
CA ASP A 284 -27.20 -0.83 -0.50
C ASP A 284 -26.66 -0.14 -1.76
N LEU A 285 -25.51 0.51 -1.62
CA LEU A 285 -24.82 1.15 -2.73
C LEU A 285 -24.69 0.18 -3.92
N PRO A 286 -25.13 0.57 -5.11
CA PRO A 286 -24.96 -0.30 -6.29
C PRO A 286 -23.48 -0.42 -6.66
N PHE A 287 -23.15 -1.57 -7.24
CA PHE A 287 -22.02 -1.74 -8.12
C PHE A 287 -22.54 -1.52 -9.55
N TRP A 288 -21.84 -0.75 -10.36
CA TRP A 288 -22.32 -0.31 -11.69
C TRP A 288 -23.60 0.53 -11.62
N PRO A 289 -23.58 1.70 -10.94
CA PRO A 289 -24.74 2.56 -10.83
C PRO A 289 -25.20 3.16 -12.17
N ASP A 290 -24.29 3.38 -13.11
CA ASP A 290 -24.49 3.89 -14.46
C ASP A 290 -23.40 3.32 -15.37
N ASP A 291 -22.62 4.19 -16.01
CA ASP A 291 -21.46 3.81 -16.85
C ASP A 291 -20.18 3.58 -16.04
N TRP A 292 -20.20 3.81 -14.74
CA TRP A 292 -19.06 3.66 -13.84
C TRP A 292 -19.39 2.71 -12.69
N PRO A 293 -18.47 1.80 -12.30
CA PRO A 293 -18.76 0.76 -11.31
C PRO A 293 -19.05 1.27 -9.90
N TYR A 294 -18.78 2.55 -9.58
CA TYR A 294 -18.90 3.08 -8.23
C TYR A 294 -19.66 4.40 -8.18
N CYS A 295 -20.35 4.63 -7.05
CA CYS A 295 -20.92 5.95 -6.77
C CYS A 295 -19.81 6.94 -6.43
N THR A 296 -19.98 8.21 -6.83
CA THR A 296 -19.03 9.29 -6.55
C THR A 296 -19.62 10.27 -5.55
N PHE A 297 -18.89 10.56 -4.49
CA PHE A 297 -19.23 11.48 -3.41
C PHE A 297 -18.22 12.62 -3.36
N LYS A 298 -18.63 13.82 -3.74
CA LYS A 298 -17.78 15.00 -3.77
C LYS A 298 -18.06 15.87 -2.53
N PRO A 299 -17.05 16.12 -1.66
CA PRO A 299 -17.22 17.07 -0.58
C PRO A 299 -17.54 18.48 -1.15
N LYS A 300 -18.36 19.23 -0.46
CA LYS A 300 -18.57 20.66 -0.78
C LYS A 300 -17.26 21.44 -0.63
N ALA A 301 -17.15 22.54 -1.34
CA ALA A 301 -15.98 23.41 -1.28
C ALA A 301 -15.71 23.85 0.18
N GLY A 302 -14.51 23.63 0.65
CA GLY A 302 -14.09 23.92 2.04
C GLY A 302 -14.49 22.87 3.07
N ASN A 303 -15.17 21.79 2.68
CA ASN A 303 -15.47 20.72 3.60
C ASN A 303 -14.21 19.89 3.89
N THR A 304 -13.75 19.91 5.15
CA THR A 304 -12.61 19.15 5.67
C THR A 304 -13.04 17.87 6.39
N GLU A 305 -14.35 17.64 6.61
CA GLU A 305 -14.91 16.44 7.21
C GLU A 305 -15.05 15.34 6.14
N THR A 306 -13.92 14.80 5.69
CA THR A 306 -13.80 13.92 4.53
C THR A 306 -13.77 12.42 4.89
N TRP A 307 -14.16 12.09 6.13
CA TRP A 307 -14.31 10.70 6.52
C TRP A 307 -15.59 10.07 5.92
N SER A 308 -15.58 8.76 5.83
CA SER A 308 -16.77 7.97 5.54
C SER A 308 -16.74 6.63 6.26
N ALA A 309 -17.88 5.96 6.36
CA ALA A 309 -17.98 4.68 7.02
C ALA A 309 -19.02 3.77 6.34
N PHE A 310 -18.79 2.48 6.39
CA PHE A 310 -19.82 1.47 6.24
C PHE A 310 -20.22 0.95 7.61
N VAL A 311 -21.53 0.96 7.89
CA VAL A 311 -22.12 0.45 9.14
C VAL A 311 -23.27 -0.51 8.85
N ASP A 312 -23.60 -1.35 9.81
CA ASP A 312 -24.79 -2.21 9.76
C ASP A 312 -26.08 -1.45 10.13
N ASP A 313 -27.23 -2.13 10.14
CA ASP A 313 -28.50 -1.53 10.53
C ASP A 313 -28.58 -1.14 12.02
N GLY A 314 -27.69 -1.69 12.84
CA GLY A 314 -27.51 -1.34 14.26
C GLY A 314 -26.61 -0.12 14.48
N GLY A 315 -26.05 0.45 13.41
CA GLY A 315 -25.15 1.61 13.44
C GLY A 315 -23.69 1.27 13.76
N TYR A 316 -23.33 -0.01 13.90
CA TYR A 316 -21.96 -0.42 14.14
C TYR A 316 -21.20 -0.64 12.81
N GLY A 317 -19.95 -0.18 12.74
CA GLY A 317 -19.14 -0.42 11.55
C GLY A 317 -17.72 0.10 11.61
N LEU A 318 -17.17 0.37 10.42
CA LEU A 318 -15.79 0.77 10.21
C LEU A 318 -15.71 2.06 9.43
N GLY A 319 -14.98 3.03 9.97
CA GLY A 319 -14.74 4.33 9.36
C GLY A 319 -13.32 4.50 8.86
N LEU A 320 -13.19 5.29 7.81
CA LEU A 320 -11.96 5.73 7.18
C LEU A 320 -11.91 7.25 7.13
N PHE A 321 -10.84 7.86 7.59
CA PHE A 321 -10.57 9.29 7.45
C PHE A 321 -9.27 9.54 6.71
N THR A 322 -9.37 10.13 5.53
CA THR A 322 -8.24 10.63 4.74
C THR A 322 -8.47 12.11 4.45
N PRO A 323 -7.71 13.03 5.04
CA PRO A 323 -7.87 14.47 4.79
C PRO A 323 -7.34 14.89 3.41
N ASN A 324 -7.78 16.07 2.95
CA ASN A 324 -7.32 16.72 1.71
C ASN A 324 -7.54 15.88 0.44
N ILE A 325 -8.64 15.15 0.38
CA ILE A 325 -9.05 14.41 -0.82
C ILE A 325 -9.86 15.27 -1.79
N GLY A 326 -9.97 14.84 -3.04
CA GLY A 326 -10.81 15.48 -4.05
C GLY A 326 -12.27 14.99 -4.01
N HIS A 327 -12.44 13.69 -3.88
CA HIS A 327 -13.74 13.02 -3.75
C HIS A 327 -13.52 11.58 -3.27
N THR A 328 -14.61 10.92 -2.92
CA THR A 328 -14.61 9.50 -2.59
C THR A 328 -15.44 8.74 -3.62
N ILE A 329 -14.97 7.57 -4.03
CA ILE A 329 -15.81 6.60 -4.73
C ILE A 329 -16.14 5.47 -3.76
N ALA A 330 -17.38 4.96 -3.81
CA ALA A 330 -17.80 3.83 -3.01
C ALA A 330 -18.84 2.97 -3.74
N GLY A 331 -18.88 1.69 -3.40
CA GLY A 331 -19.82 0.75 -3.97
C GLY A 331 -19.84 -0.58 -3.23
N ARG A 332 -20.78 -1.44 -3.58
CA ARG A 332 -20.89 -2.78 -3.02
C ARG A 332 -20.83 -3.82 -4.13
N HIS A 333 -19.91 -4.75 -4.00
CA HIS A 333 -19.79 -5.87 -4.93
C HIS A 333 -20.55 -7.07 -4.38
N MET A 334 -21.70 -7.40 -4.99
CA MET A 334 -22.69 -8.37 -4.53
C MET A 334 -23.39 -8.01 -3.20
N TYR A 335 -24.64 -8.38 -3.05
CA TYR A 335 -25.47 -8.05 -1.89
C TYR A 335 -25.89 -9.33 -1.14
N ASP A 336 -24.96 -10.02 -0.52
CA ASP A 336 -25.29 -11.24 0.22
C ASP A 336 -25.31 -11.05 1.76
N GLY A 337 -24.89 -9.87 2.25
CA GLY A 337 -24.84 -9.57 3.68
C GLY A 337 -23.86 -10.45 4.45
N SER A 338 -22.86 -11.01 3.78
CA SER A 338 -21.91 -11.93 4.37
C SER A 338 -20.99 -11.26 5.39
N LYS A 339 -20.76 -11.93 6.53
CA LYS A 339 -19.72 -11.62 7.51
C LYS A 339 -18.40 -12.34 7.22
N ASP A 340 -18.38 -13.21 6.20
CA ASP A 340 -17.19 -13.96 5.81
C ASP A 340 -16.18 -13.02 5.11
N PRO A 341 -14.97 -12.83 5.66
CA PRO A 341 -13.94 -11.99 5.03
C PRO A 341 -13.43 -12.57 3.71
N HIS A 342 -13.63 -13.87 3.48
CA HIS A 342 -13.23 -14.56 2.23
C HIS A 342 -14.35 -14.58 1.19
N ALA A 343 -15.50 -13.97 1.46
CA ALA A 343 -16.58 -13.90 0.49
C ALA A 343 -16.19 -12.99 -0.70
N ALA A 344 -16.65 -13.36 -1.90
CA ALA A 344 -16.51 -12.52 -3.09
C ALA A 344 -17.31 -11.21 -2.97
N SER A 345 -18.34 -11.19 -2.14
CA SER A 345 -19.11 -9.99 -1.81
C SER A 345 -18.33 -9.09 -0.85
N CYS A 346 -18.33 -7.79 -1.13
CA CYS A 346 -17.62 -6.82 -0.30
C CYS A 346 -18.14 -5.40 -0.50
N ASN A 347 -17.82 -4.53 0.42
CA ASN A 347 -17.93 -3.09 0.24
C ASN A 347 -16.59 -2.50 -0.14
N TYR A 348 -16.63 -1.42 -0.91
CA TYR A 348 -15.46 -0.69 -1.37
C TYR A 348 -15.60 0.79 -1.10
N ILE A 349 -14.54 1.40 -0.59
CA ILE A 349 -14.35 2.84 -0.47
C ILE A 349 -12.97 3.18 -1.04
N ALA A 350 -12.87 4.24 -1.82
CA ALA A 350 -11.60 4.84 -2.14
C ALA A 350 -11.72 6.38 -2.10
N PRO A 351 -11.14 7.03 -1.11
CA PRO A 351 -10.84 8.45 -1.20
C PRO A 351 -9.86 8.65 -2.35
N LEU A 352 -10.14 9.63 -3.21
CA LEU A 352 -9.31 9.93 -4.38
C LEU A 352 -8.67 11.30 -4.26
N LYS A 353 -7.36 11.34 -4.51
CA LYS A 353 -6.60 12.58 -4.69
C LYS A 353 -5.98 12.62 -6.08
N ALA A 354 -6.22 13.70 -6.81
CA ALA A 354 -5.57 13.91 -8.10
C ALA A 354 -4.11 14.31 -7.90
N VAL A 355 -3.22 13.37 -8.12
CA VAL A 355 -1.76 13.51 -7.97
C VAL A 355 -1.08 13.08 -9.27
N LYS A 356 -0.08 13.84 -9.70
CA LYS A 356 0.84 13.44 -10.77
C LYS A 356 1.97 12.61 -10.13
N LEU A 357 2.07 11.33 -10.46
CA LEU A 357 3.19 10.51 -10.05
C LEU A 357 4.46 11.04 -10.74
N GLN A 358 5.38 11.57 -9.96
CA GLN A 358 6.68 12.04 -10.44
C GLN A 358 7.72 10.95 -10.18
N CYS A 359 8.33 10.43 -11.24
CA CYS A 359 9.37 9.42 -11.08
C CYS A 359 10.48 9.93 -10.15
N TYR A 360 10.97 9.04 -9.30
CA TYR A 360 12.04 9.27 -8.33
C TYR A 360 11.68 10.22 -7.17
N LYS A 361 10.44 10.65 -7.09
CA LYS A 361 9.96 11.54 -6.03
C LYS A 361 8.85 10.85 -5.24
N PRO A 362 9.01 10.69 -3.91
CA PRO A 362 8.04 9.96 -3.13
C PRO A 362 6.71 10.71 -3.00
N VAL A 363 5.61 9.99 -3.15
CA VAL A 363 4.26 10.44 -2.75
C VAL A 363 3.97 9.84 -1.39
N THR A 364 3.60 10.68 -0.42
CA THR A 364 3.29 10.27 0.95
C THR A 364 1.90 10.71 1.36
N TYR A 365 1.21 9.89 2.12
CA TYR A 365 -0.06 10.25 2.74
C TYR A 365 -0.34 9.37 3.96
N SER A 366 -1.23 9.84 4.82
CA SER A 366 -1.68 9.14 6.01
C SER A 366 -3.19 9.07 6.07
N TYR A 367 -3.71 8.05 6.76
CA TYR A 367 -5.13 7.92 7.07
C TYR A 367 -5.35 7.27 8.43
N LEU A 368 -6.55 7.46 8.97
CA LEU A 368 -7.00 6.85 10.22
C LEU A 368 -8.16 5.89 9.95
N ILE A 369 -8.15 4.78 10.68
CA ILE A 369 -9.24 3.81 10.73
C ILE A 369 -9.72 3.69 12.17
N THR A 370 -11.03 3.61 12.37
CA THR A 370 -11.65 3.30 13.67
C THR A 370 -12.97 2.54 13.49
N ALA A 371 -13.25 1.61 14.39
CA ALA A 371 -14.52 0.88 14.42
C ALA A 371 -15.35 1.28 15.64
N GLY A 372 -16.67 1.20 15.54
CA GLY A 372 -17.59 1.51 16.63
C GLY A 372 -19.00 1.86 16.14
N GLN A 373 -19.81 2.43 17.02
CA GLN A 373 -21.07 3.05 16.62
C GLN A 373 -20.78 4.31 15.78
N LEU A 374 -21.68 4.66 14.88
CA LEU A 374 -21.49 5.75 13.91
C LEU A 374 -21.10 7.08 14.57
N GLU A 375 -21.78 7.43 15.66
CA GLU A 375 -21.48 8.65 16.41
C GLU A 375 -20.12 8.60 17.08
N GLU A 376 -19.68 7.44 17.55
CA GLU A 376 -18.33 7.24 18.11
C GLU A 376 -17.27 7.38 17.02
N ILE A 377 -17.51 6.80 15.84
CA ILE A 377 -16.60 6.92 14.67
C ILE A 377 -16.39 8.41 14.35
N ARG A 378 -17.51 9.17 14.21
CA ARG A 378 -17.45 10.61 13.94
C ARG A 378 -16.71 11.38 15.03
N ALA A 379 -17.05 11.14 16.30
CA ALA A 379 -16.43 11.82 17.43
C ALA A 379 -14.92 11.56 17.50
N ARG A 380 -14.49 10.33 17.25
CA ARG A 380 -13.07 9.96 17.20
C ARG A 380 -12.34 10.70 16.07
N PHE A 381 -12.87 10.71 14.85
CA PHE A 381 -12.25 11.45 13.76
C PHE A 381 -12.22 12.96 14.04
N LYS A 382 -13.27 13.53 14.62
CA LYS A 382 -13.30 14.93 15.05
C LYS A 382 -12.20 15.24 16.07
N ALA A 383 -11.94 14.34 17.00
CA ALA A 383 -10.89 14.51 18.02
C ALA A 383 -9.46 14.49 17.42
N ARG A 384 -9.26 13.87 16.26
CA ARG A 384 -7.96 13.70 15.61
C ARG A 384 -7.87 14.33 14.21
N LYS A 385 -8.80 15.20 13.86
CA LYS A 385 -8.91 15.81 12.52
C LYS A 385 -7.68 16.62 12.09
N ASP A 386 -6.91 17.11 13.04
CA ASP A 386 -5.72 17.94 12.81
C ASP A 386 -4.40 17.16 12.93
N ASP A 387 -4.43 15.87 13.28
CA ASP A 387 -3.23 15.04 13.47
C ASP A 387 -2.57 14.67 12.14
N ILE A 388 -3.35 14.58 11.08
CA ILE A 388 -2.90 14.32 9.71
C ILE A 388 -3.49 15.35 8.76
N THR A 389 -2.71 15.83 7.80
CA THR A 389 -3.17 16.90 6.88
C THR A 389 -3.02 16.54 5.40
N ASN A 390 -2.08 15.66 5.06
CA ASN A 390 -1.75 15.26 3.69
C ASN A 390 -1.44 16.44 2.74
N THR A 391 -0.84 17.50 3.27
CA THR A 391 -0.49 18.69 2.46
C THR A 391 0.70 18.45 1.53
N ALA A 392 1.50 17.41 1.80
CA ALA A 392 2.68 17.09 0.98
C ALA A 392 2.32 16.81 -0.49
N TRP A 393 1.17 16.24 -0.77
CA TRP A 393 0.74 15.95 -2.14
C TRP A 393 0.18 17.15 -2.93
N ASP A 394 -0.01 18.31 -2.30
CA ASP A 394 -0.40 19.53 -3.02
C ASP A 394 0.72 20.06 -3.92
N ASN A 395 1.93 19.55 -3.74
CA ASN A 395 3.12 19.88 -4.54
C ASN A 395 3.28 18.98 -5.80
N TYR A 396 2.30 18.15 -6.14
CA TYR A 396 2.36 17.19 -7.25
C TYR A 396 1.33 17.43 -8.35
#